data_c453c32f822af32e93771fda2218c56a
#
_entry.id   c453c32f822af32e93771fda2218c56a
#
_cell.length_a   1.000
_cell.length_b   1.000
_cell.length_c   1.000
_cell.angle_alpha   90.00
_cell.angle_beta   90.00
_cell.angle_gamma   90.00
#
_symmetry.space_group_name_H-M   'P 1'
#
loop_
_entity.id
_entity.type
_entity.pdbx_description
1 polymer ?
#
loop_
_entity_poly.entity_id
_entity_poly.type
_entity_poly.pdbx_seq_one_letter_code
_entity_poly.pdbx_strand_id
1 'polypeptide(L)'
;NYFFRLSKYQERIEKLIETDELRVVPQTRKNEVLSFIRSGLEDFSVSRSRERAKNWGIPVPGDNSQIIYTWYDGLNIYQTGVGFGYDDKLWQKWWPADVHVIGKGIIRFHAVYWIGMLLSAGLPLPKSIFVHGYISSGGQKMSKSLGNVIDPFEVIKKYGSEALRYYLLREIPAHGDGDFTYGRFEQLYNADLANGLGNLVARVAKLCDTSRLEFENEKLNLGEGVKKSLEEFRFDSGLAEI
;
A
#
# COMPACT_ATOMS: atom_id res chain seq x y z
N ASN A 1 14.93 9.94 -27.47
CA ASN A 1 14.09 9.82 -26.29
C ASN A 1 14.02 11.16 -25.56
N TYR A 2 12.90 11.44 -24.92
CA TYR A 2 12.75 12.55 -23.98
C TYR A 2 13.21 12.13 -22.60
N PHE A 3 13.79 13.07 -21.85
CA PHE A 3 14.28 12.84 -20.49
C PHE A 3 13.63 13.79 -19.51
N PHE A 4 13.24 13.28 -18.36
CA PHE A 4 12.80 14.07 -17.23
C PHE A 4 14.00 14.42 -16.38
N ARG A 5 14.18 15.71 -16.08
CA ARG A 5 15.31 16.21 -15.31
C ARG A 5 15.08 16.00 -13.80
N LEU A 6 15.14 14.73 -13.37
CA LEU A 6 14.93 14.34 -11.99
C LEU A 6 16.00 14.93 -11.04
N SER A 7 17.25 15.01 -11.53
CA SER A 7 18.38 15.57 -10.79
C SER A 7 18.11 16.97 -10.23
N LYS A 8 17.32 17.79 -10.95
CA LYS A 8 16.88 19.13 -10.50
C LYS A 8 16.10 19.13 -9.19
N TYR A 9 15.42 18.03 -8.88
CA TYR A 9 14.52 17.93 -7.72
C TYR A 9 15.14 17.19 -6.55
N GLN A 10 16.39 16.72 -6.64
CA GLN A 10 17.04 15.88 -5.66
C GLN A 10 16.99 16.48 -4.24
N GLU A 11 17.51 17.70 -4.04
CA GLU A 11 17.57 18.36 -2.74
C GLU A 11 16.16 18.56 -2.13
N ARG A 12 15.17 18.91 -2.97
CA ARG A 12 13.79 19.11 -2.49
C ARG A 12 13.16 17.79 -2.07
N ILE A 13 13.34 16.71 -2.84
CA ILE A 13 12.81 15.38 -2.52
C ILE A 13 13.47 14.85 -1.24
N GLU A 14 14.80 14.98 -1.14
CA GLU A 14 15.52 14.58 0.06
C GLU A 14 14.99 15.27 1.31
N LYS A 15 14.87 16.59 1.26
CA LYS A 15 14.35 17.39 2.38
C LYS A 15 12.92 16.98 2.77
N LEU A 16 12.01 16.79 1.81
CA LEU A 16 10.65 16.36 2.05
C LEU A 16 10.57 15.06 2.86
N ILE A 17 11.40 14.08 2.51
CA ILE A 17 11.44 12.78 3.16
C ILE A 17 12.19 12.84 4.50
N GLU A 18 13.28 13.57 4.57
CA GLU A 18 14.09 13.72 5.79
C GLU A 18 13.27 14.34 6.93
N THR A 19 12.51 15.39 6.62
CA THR A 19 11.68 16.16 7.58
C THR A 19 10.29 15.55 7.81
N ASP A 20 9.96 14.41 7.19
CA ASP A 20 8.61 13.81 7.21
C ASP A 20 7.49 14.70 6.67
N GLU A 21 7.80 15.75 5.88
CA GLU A 21 6.81 16.47 5.08
C GLU A 21 6.17 15.52 4.05
N LEU A 22 6.95 14.56 3.54
CA LEU A 22 6.50 13.33 2.89
C LEU A 22 6.91 12.14 3.77
N ARG A 23 5.98 11.60 4.54
CA ARG A 23 6.26 10.49 5.45
C ARG A 23 6.41 9.17 4.68
N VAL A 24 7.55 8.49 4.84
CA VAL A 24 7.77 7.13 4.28
C VAL A 24 7.85 6.11 5.41
N VAL A 25 6.98 5.12 5.38
CA VAL A 25 6.86 4.07 6.39
C VAL A 25 7.09 2.71 5.74
N PRO A 26 7.84 1.81 6.38
CA PRO A 26 8.56 1.93 7.65
C PRO A 26 9.90 2.69 7.55
N GLN A 27 10.51 2.98 8.69
CA GLN A 27 11.79 3.68 8.77
C GLN A 27 12.90 3.05 7.91
N THR A 28 12.93 1.72 7.81
CA THR A 28 13.89 1.00 6.96
C THR A 28 13.74 1.41 5.49
N ARG A 29 12.51 1.65 5.02
CA ARG A 29 12.22 2.08 3.65
C ARG A 29 12.54 3.56 3.46
N LYS A 30 12.28 4.40 4.46
CA LYS A 30 12.73 5.79 4.46
C LYS A 30 14.26 5.86 4.28
N ASN A 31 15.00 5.07 5.04
CA ASN A 31 16.46 5.02 4.95
C ASN A 31 16.94 4.52 3.58
N GLU A 32 16.29 3.52 3.00
CA GLU A 32 16.58 3.01 1.65
C GLU A 32 16.42 4.12 0.60
N VAL A 33 15.31 4.87 0.66
CA VAL A 33 15.03 5.96 -0.29
C VAL A 33 16.03 7.10 -0.12
N LEU A 34 16.31 7.52 1.11
CA LEU A 34 17.31 8.58 1.38
C LEU A 34 18.70 8.17 0.89
N SER A 35 19.11 6.92 1.13
CA SER A 35 20.39 6.40 0.61
C SER A 35 20.43 6.43 -0.92
N PHE A 36 19.34 6.04 -1.59
CA PHE A 36 19.24 6.11 -3.04
C PHE A 36 19.35 7.56 -3.55
N ILE A 37 18.63 8.51 -2.92
CA ILE A 37 18.70 9.93 -3.32
C ILE A 37 20.11 10.48 -3.15
N ARG A 38 20.76 10.18 -2.01
CA ARG A 38 22.13 10.64 -1.68
C ARG A 38 23.21 10.05 -2.55
N SER A 39 22.96 8.93 -3.20
CA SER A 39 23.89 8.39 -4.21
C SER A 39 23.90 9.18 -5.53
N GLY A 40 23.02 10.18 -5.67
CA GLY A 40 22.87 11.02 -6.84
C GLY A 40 21.72 10.58 -7.73
N LEU A 41 20.74 11.48 -7.93
CA LEU A 41 19.63 11.22 -8.85
C LEU A 41 20.03 11.56 -10.28
N GLU A 42 19.81 10.62 -11.19
CA GLU A 42 20.03 10.79 -12.63
C GLU A 42 18.72 11.12 -13.35
N ASP A 43 18.85 11.89 -14.43
CA ASP A 43 17.74 12.16 -15.33
C ASP A 43 17.32 10.87 -16.02
N PHE A 44 16.04 10.59 -16.11
CA PHE A 44 15.55 9.34 -16.66
C PHE A 44 14.68 9.53 -17.90
N SER A 45 14.76 8.55 -18.81
CA SER A 45 14.01 8.59 -20.05
C SER A 45 12.52 8.33 -19.83
N VAL A 46 11.69 9.28 -20.25
CA VAL A 46 10.22 9.25 -20.16
C VAL A 46 9.55 8.86 -21.48
N SER A 47 10.33 8.54 -22.51
CA SER A 47 9.82 8.01 -23.75
C SER A 47 10.65 6.85 -24.29
N ARG A 48 10.10 6.13 -25.23
CA ARG A 48 10.74 5.06 -26.00
C ARG A 48 10.43 5.23 -27.45
N SER A 49 11.34 4.82 -28.37
CA SER A 49 11.01 4.76 -29.78
C SER A 49 9.80 3.86 -30.00
N ARG A 50 8.96 4.20 -30.96
CA ARG A 50 7.78 3.43 -31.32
C ARG A 50 8.09 1.98 -31.65
N GLU A 51 9.22 1.74 -32.31
CA GLU A 51 9.72 0.39 -32.62
C GLU A 51 9.99 -0.40 -31.34
N ARG A 52 10.73 0.17 -30.38
CA ARG A 52 11.06 -0.47 -29.10
C ARG A 52 9.82 -0.72 -28.25
N ALA A 53 8.82 0.14 -28.33
CA ALA A 53 7.52 0.00 -27.68
C ALA A 53 6.58 -0.96 -28.43
N LYS A 54 7.03 -1.60 -29.53
CA LYS A 54 6.22 -2.48 -30.38
C LYS A 54 4.90 -1.84 -30.83
N ASN A 55 4.93 -0.55 -31.12
CA ASN A 55 3.78 0.26 -31.49
C ASN A 55 2.64 0.32 -30.45
N TRP A 56 2.93 -0.03 -29.19
CA TRP A 56 1.96 0.01 -28.11
C TRP A 56 2.27 1.11 -27.09
N GLY A 57 1.24 1.83 -26.70
CA GLY A 57 1.31 2.92 -25.71
C GLY A 57 0.83 4.25 -26.25
N ILE A 58 0.96 5.29 -25.41
CA ILE A 58 0.51 6.66 -25.72
C ILE A 58 1.60 7.40 -26.49
N PRO A 59 1.32 7.95 -27.68
CA PRO A 59 2.29 8.76 -28.41
C PRO A 59 2.68 10.01 -27.62
N VAL A 60 3.93 10.42 -27.71
CA VAL A 60 4.36 11.71 -27.17
C VAL A 60 3.65 12.84 -27.96
N PRO A 61 3.01 13.81 -27.28
CA PRO A 61 2.36 14.92 -27.94
C PRO A 61 3.33 15.66 -28.88
N GLY A 62 2.95 15.77 -30.17
CA GLY A 62 3.77 16.42 -31.20
C GLY A 62 4.89 15.54 -31.77
N ASP A 63 5.12 14.33 -31.29
CA ASP A 63 6.14 13.41 -31.82
C ASP A 63 5.63 11.96 -31.86
N ASN A 64 5.09 11.58 -33.00
CA ASN A 64 4.56 10.24 -33.24
C ASN A 64 5.64 9.14 -33.35
N SER A 65 6.92 9.49 -33.40
CA SER A 65 8.02 8.52 -33.39
C SER A 65 8.35 7.96 -32.00
N GLN A 66 7.82 8.61 -30.95
CA GLN A 66 8.06 8.29 -29.55
C GLN A 66 6.75 7.89 -28.83
N ILE A 67 6.87 6.96 -27.92
CA ILE A 67 5.80 6.49 -27.02
C ILE A 67 6.17 6.86 -25.60
N ILE A 68 5.21 7.36 -24.82
CA ILE A 68 5.39 7.67 -23.40
C ILE A 68 5.77 6.40 -22.64
N TYR A 69 6.75 6.50 -21.76
CA TYR A 69 7.17 5.39 -20.92
C TYR A 69 6.09 5.02 -19.90
N THR A 70 5.75 3.75 -19.86
CA THR A 70 4.62 3.21 -19.07
C THR A 70 4.61 3.67 -17.61
N TRP A 71 5.75 3.74 -16.93
CA TRP A 71 5.79 4.23 -15.55
C TRP A 71 5.55 5.73 -15.44
N TYR A 72 5.96 6.53 -16.44
CA TYR A 72 5.69 7.96 -16.47
C TYR A 72 4.19 8.23 -16.64
N ASP A 73 3.52 7.47 -17.47
CA ASP A 73 2.07 7.52 -17.66
C ASP A 73 1.33 6.88 -16.49
N GLY A 74 1.73 5.66 -16.08
CA GLY A 74 1.04 4.85 -15.10
C GLY A 74 0.94 5.49 -13.71
N LEU A 75 1.91 6.31 -13.30
CA LEU A 75 1.84 7.02 -12.02
C LEU A 75 0.75 8.09 -11.98
N ASN A 76 0.33 8.61 -13.14
CA ASN A 76 -0.75 9.60 -13.20
C ASN A 76 -2.14 9.01 -12.88
N ILE A 77 -2.30 7.68 -12.87
CA ILE A 77 -3.57 7.02 -12.55
C ILE A 77 -4.09 7.42 -11.15
N TYR A 78 -3.22 7.70 -10.20
CA TYR A 78 -3.60 8.14 -8.88
C TYR A 78 -4.37 9.45 -8.86
N GLN A 79 -4.09 10.35 -9.79
CA GLN A 79 -4.80 11.62 -9.93
C GLN A 79 -5.99 11.50 -10.87
N THR A 80 -5.77 10.88 -12.05
CA THR A 80 -6.85 10.75 -13.05
C THR A 80 -7.97 9.86 -12.53
N GLY A 81 -7.69 8.83 -11.75
CA GLY A 81 -8.70 7.99 -11.10
C GLY A 81 -9.61 8.74 -10.12
N VAL A 82 -9.18 9.89 -9.61
CA VAL A 82 -9.94 10.73 -8.69
C VAL A 82 -10.38 12.07 -9.31
N GLY A 83 -10.34 12.20 -10.65
CA GLY A 83 -10.96 13.34 -11.34
C GLY A 83 -10.01 14.32 -12.02
N PHE A 84 -8.70 14.19 -11.85
CA PHE A 84 -7.76 15.14 -12.47
C PHE A 84 -7.96 15.28 -13.99
N GLY A 85 -8.19 16.52 -14.41
CA GLY A 85 -8.39 16.87 -15.82
C GLY A 85 -9.81 16.70 -16.36
N TYR A 86 -10.78 16.17 -15.57
CA TYR A 86 -12.17 16.04 -16.00
C TYR A 86 -13.23 16.34 -14.93
N ASP A 87 -12.89 16.27 -13.62
CA ASP A 87 -13.79 16.60 -12.51
C ASP A 87 -12.98 17.22 -11.34
N ASP A 88 -12.83 18.54 -11.39
CA ASP A 88 -12.06 19.27 -10.39
C ASP A 88 -12.62 19.13 -8.97
N LYS A 89 -13.94 18.98 -8.81
CA LYS A 89 -14.56 18.83 -7.47
C LYS A 89 -14.21 17.48 -6.87
N LEU A 90 -14.25 16.42 -7.67
CA LEU A 90 -13.88 15.09 -7.26
C LEU A 90 -12.39 15.04 -6.92
N TRP A 91 -11.55 15.64 -7.77
CA TRP A 91 -10.12 15.71 -7.55
C TRP A 91 -9.77 16.47 -6.26
N GLN A 92 -10.31 17.67 -6.03
CA GLN A 92 -10.08 18.45 -4.81
C GLN A 92 -10.56 17.73 -3.54
N LYS A 93 -11.56 16.86 -3.65
CA LYS A 93 -12.06 16.06 -2.53
C LYS A 93 -11.09 14.95 -2.11
N TRP A 94 -10.42 14.32 -3.08
CA TRP A 94 -9.64 13.10 -2.85
C TRP A 94 -8.12 13.28 -3.02
N TRP A 95 -7.69 14.39 -3.62
CA TRP A 95 -6.28 14.71 -3.77
C TRP A 95 -5.90 15.94 -2.93
N PRO A 96 -4.76 15.97 -2.24
CA PRO A 96 -3.71 14.93 -2.23
C PRO A 96 -4.12 13.69 -1.44
N ALA A 97 -3.56 12.53 -1.83
CA ALA A 97 -3.77 11.28 -1.13
C ALA A 97 -3.19 11.35 0.30
N ASP A 98 -3.92 10.82 1.28
CA ASP A 98 -3.38 10.70 2.65
C ASP A 98 -2.27 9.65 2.71
N VAL A 99 -2.41 8.55 1.96
CA VAL A 99 -1.41 7.51 1.88
C VAL A 99 -1.40 6.81 0.52
N HIS A 100 -0.21 6.60 -0.04
CA HIS A 100 0.02 5.62 -1.10
C HIS A 100 0.47 4.30 -0.46
N VAL A 101 -0.33 3.25 -0.61
CA VAL A 101 0.00 1.90 -0.16
C VAL A 101 0.66 1.14 -1.32
N ILE A 102 1.92 0.76 -1.17
CA ILE A 102 2.70 0.17 -2.26
C ILE A 102 3.58 -1.00 -1.79
N GLY A 103 3.87 -1.91 -2.70
CA GLY A 103 4.87 -2.95 -2.49
C GLY A 103 6.31 -2.42 -2.58
N LYS A 104 7.23 -3.01 -1.84
CA LYS A 104 8.64 -2.58 -1.74
C LYS A 104 9.36 -2.49 -3.08
N GLY A 105 8.98 -3.28 -4.09
CA GLY A 105 9.63 -3.31 -5.40
C GLY A 105 9.43 -2.06 -6.26
N ILE A 106 8.47 -1.20 -5.90
CA ILE A 106 8.13 0.01 -6.67
C ILE A 106 8.35 1.30 -5.88
N ILE A 107 9.10 1.22 -4.78
CA ILE A 107 9.30 2.35 -3.87
C ILE A 107 9.96 3.56 -4.56
N ARG A 108 10.98 3.33 -5.41
CA ARG A 108 11.67 4.42 -6.12
C ARG A 108 10.75 5.18 -7.06
N PHE A 109 9.82 4.47 -7.71
CA PHE A 109 8.84 5.10 -8.59
C PHE A 109 7.89 6.03 -7.82
N HIS A 110 7.48 5.65 -6.61
CA HIS A 110 6.52 6.41 -5.82
C HIS A 110 7.15 7.48 -4.93
N ALA A 111 8.28 7.17 -4.28
CA ALA A 111 8.90 8.08 -3.34
C ALA A 111 9.88 9.08 -4.01
N VAL A 112 10.31 8.82 -5.26
CA VAL A 112 11.30 9.66 -5.94
C VAL A 112 10.75 10.17 -7.27
N TYR A 113 10.48 9.29 -8.24
CA TYR A 113 10.09 9.70 -9.60
C TYR A 113 8.75 10.41 -9.61
N TRP A 114 7.74 9.83 -8.94
CA TRP A 114 6.42 10.44 -8.83
C TRP A 114 6.43 11.79 -8.12
N ILE A 115 7.18 11.90 -7.04
CA ILE A 115 7.32 13.16 -6.31
C ILE A 115 8.00 14.22 -7.19
N GLY A 116 9.05 13.86 -7.93
CA GLY A 116 9.68 14.75 -8.89
C GLY A 116 8.73 15.24 -9.98
N MET A 117 7.89 14.34 -10.51
CA MET A 117 6.87 14.67 -11.51
C MET A 117 5.83 15.66 -10.94
N LEU A 118 5.30 15.41 -9.75
CA LEU A 118 4.34 16.30 -9.08
C LEU A 118 4.95 17.68 -8.80
N LEU A 119 6.17 17.73 -8.29
CA LEU A 119 6.91 18.99 -8.08
C LEU A 119 7.09 19.77 -9.38
N SER A 120 7.41 19.06 -10.46
CA SER A 120 7.58 19.68 -11.79
C SER A 120 6.28 20.29 -12.33
N ALA A 121 5.17 19.63 -12.05
CA ALA A 121 3.84 20.07 -12.46
C ALA A 121 3.22 21.12 -11.53
N GLY A 122 3.86 21.43 -10.39
CA GLY A 122 3.29 22.32 -9.37
C GLY A 122 2.05 21.75 -8.67
N LEU A 123 1.95 20.43 -8.61
CA LEU A 123 0.80 19.74 -8.05
C LEU A 123 1.04 19.35 -6.57
N PRO A 124 -0.01 19.27 -5.75
CA PRO A 124 0.09 18.82 -4.37
C PRO A 124 0.66 17.41 -4.26
N LEU A 125 1.48 17.17 -3.23
CA LEU A 125 2.10 15.87 -2.96
C LEU A 125 1.21 15.00 -2.06
N PRO A 126 1.29 13.66 -2.15
CA PRO A 126 0.69 12.78 -1.16
C PRO A 126 1.33 13.02 0.21
N LYS A 127 0.58 12.78 1.31
CA LYS A 127 1.08 13.02 2.66
C LYS A 127 2.05 11.92 3.13
N SER A 128 1.77 10.67 2.74
CA SER A 128 2.59 9.53 3.15
C SER A 128 2.63 8.41 2.12
N ILE A 129 3.67 7.58 2.26
CA ILE A 129 3.86 6.35 1.48
C ILE A 129 4.08 5.20 2.47
N PHE A 130 3.16 4.26 2.51
CA PHE A 130 3.30 3.02 3.25
C PHE A 130 3.79 1.91 2.33
N VAL A 131 4.91 1.29 2.70
CA VAL A 131 5.61 0.30 1.87
C VAL A 131 5.55 -1.06 2.55
N HIS A 132 4.72 -1.95 2.04
CA HIS A 132 4.61 -3.32 2.53
C HIS A 132 5.59 -4.27 1.85
N GLY A 133 5.87 -5.40 2.50
CA GLY A 133 6.68 -6.49 1.97
C GLY A 133 5.93 -7.36 0.96
N TYR A 134 6.57 -8.44 0.54
CA TYR A 134 5.94 -9.45 -0.31
C TYR A 134 5.32 -10.57 0.53
N ILE A 135 4.33 -11.24 -0.05
CA ILE A 135 3.74 -12.45 0.51
C ILE A 135 4.24 -13.62 -0.32
N SER A 136 4.94 -14.55 0.33
CA SER A 136 5.36 -15.83 -0.25
C SER A 136 4.30 -16.91 0.01
N SER A 137 4.49 -18.07 -0.57
CA SER A 137 3.68 -19.26 -0.33
C SER A 137 4.60 -20.43 -0.01
N GLY A 138 4.55 -20.89 1.24
CA GLY A 138 5.43 -21.96 1.73
C GLY A 138 6.91 -21.58 1.65
N GLY A 139 7.26 -20.33 1.98
CA GLY A 139 8.62 -19.81 1.93
C GLY A 139 9.16 -19.49 0.53
N GLN A 140 8.35 -19.66 -0.51
CA GLN A 140 8.75 -19.42 -1.89
C GLN A 140 7.96 -18.28 -2.53
N LYS A 141 8.62 -17.51 -3.40
CA LYS A 141 7.94 -16.48 -4.20
C LYS A 141 6.82 -17.11 -5.01
N MET A 142 5.61 -16.53 -4.93
CA MET A 142 4.48 -16.94 -5.75
C MET A 142 4.78 -16.77 -7.23
N SER A 143 4.56 -17.82 -8.01
CA SER A 143 4.77 -17.82 -9.46
C SER A 143 3.79 -18.77 -10.14
N LYS A 144 3.22 -18.33 -11.26
CA LYS A 144 2.34 -19.19 -12.09
C LYS A 144 3.05 -20.44 -12.58
N SER A 145 4.35 -20.34 -12.89
CA SER A 145 5.15 -21.48 -13.35
C SER A 145 5.43 -22.51 -12.25
N LEU A 146 5.44 -22.11 -10.99
CA LEU A 146 5.60 -23.00 -9.84
C LEU A 146 4.26 -23.57 -9.33
N GLY A 147 3.13 -23.04 -9.80
CA GLY A 147 1.81 -23.47 -9.36
C GLY A 147 1.50 -23.18 -7.88
N ASN A 148 2.28 -22.32 -7.23
CA ASN A 148 2.15 -21.98 -5.80
C ASN A 148 1.43 -20.66 -5.54
N VAL A 149 0.73 -20.12 -6.52
CA VAL A 149 -0.06 -18.91 -6.39
C VAL A 149 -1.31 -19.21 -5.57
N ILE A 150 -1.51 -18.47 -4.50
CA ILE A 150 -2.73 -18.52 -3.70
C ILE A 150 -3.76 -17.60 -4.34
N ASP A 151 -4.91 -18.17 -4.74
CA ASP A 151 -6.03 -17.38 -5.23
C ASP A 151 -6.87 -16.89 -4.02
N PRO A 152 -6.92 -15.58 -3.74
CA PRO A 152 -7.68 -15.04 -2.63
C PRO A 152 -9.18 -15.33 -2.76
N PHE A 153 -9.73 -15.45 -3.96
CA PHE A 153 -11.15 -15.73 -4.16
C PHE A 153 -11.52 -17.15 -3.73
N GLU A 154 -10.63 -18.13 -3.91
CA GLU A 154 -10.86 -19.49 -3.40
C GLU A 154 -10.83 -19.54 -1.87
N VAL A 155 -9.93 -18.77 -1.24
CA VAL A 155 -9.89 -18.62 0.22
C VAL A 155 -11.17 -17.95 0.72
N ILE A 156 -11.61 -16.86 0.09
CA ILE A 156 -12.84 -16.14 0.44
C ILE A 156 -14.07 -17.04 0.31
N LYS A 157 -14.15 -17.82 -0.76
CA LYS A 157 -15.26 -18.74 -0.99
C LYS A 157 -15.40 -19.79 0.11
N LYS A 158 -14.26 -20.27 0.64
CA LYS A 158 -14.25 -21.33 1.67
C LYS A 158 -14.42 -20.78 3.10
N TYR A 159 -13.83 -19.63 3.41
CA TYR A 159 -13.70 -19.14 4.80
C TYR A 159 -14.33 -17.75 5.04
N GLY A 160 -14.77 -17.08 4.00
CA GLY A 160 -15.26 -15.70 4.06
C GLY A 160 -14.16 -14.65 3.94
N SER A 161 -14.55 -13.45 3.51
CA SER A 161 -13.64 -12.31 3.31
C SER A 161 -13.00 -11.85 4.60
N GLU A 162 -13.74 -11.84 5.70
CA GLU A 162 -13.28 -11.32 6.99
C GLU A 162 -12.15 -12.17 7.57
N ALA A 163 -12.23 -13.51 7.41
CA ALA A 163 -11.17 -14.41 7.85
C ALA A 163 -9.86 -14.18 7.07
N LEU A 164 -9.93 -13.98 5.76
CA LEU A 164 -8.75 -13.66 4.96
C LEU A 164 -8.16 -12.28 5.34
N ARG A 165 -9.00 -11.27 5.51
CA ARG A 165 -8.57 -9.93 5.94
C ARG A 165 -7.90 -9.98 7.31
N TYR A 166 -8.50 -10.70 8.26
CA TYR A 166 -7.92 -10.90 9.59
C TYR A 166 -6.52 -11.52 9.49
N TYR A 167 -6.38 -12.63 8.74
CA TYR A 167 -5.09 -13.29 8.56
C TYR A 167 -4.03 -12.37 7.97
N LEU A 168 -4.36 -11.65 6.91
CA LEU A 168 -3.43 -10.75 6.23
C LEU A 168 -2.97 -9.58 7.11
N LEU A 169 -3.83 -9.10 8.00
CA LEU A 169 -3.48 -8.01 8.92
C LEU A 169 -2.83 -8.49 10.21
N ARG A 170 -3.14 -9.71 10.66
CA ARG A 170 -2.68 -10.26 11.93
C ARG A 170 -1.37 -11.04 11.82
N GLU A 171 -1.24 -11.86 10.76
CA GLU A 171 -0.11 -12.79 10.62
C GLU A 171 0.99 -12.26 9.69
N ILE A 172 0.60 -11.54 8.64
CA ILE A 172 1.58 -10.99 7.70
C ILE A 172 2.19 -9.71 8.30
N PRO A 173 3.51 -9.66 8.51
CA PRO A 173 4.14 -8.45 9.05
C PRO A 173 3.88 -7.24 8.16
N ALA A 174 3.31 -6.18 8.72
CA ALA A 174 2.99 -4.97 7.95
C ALA A 174 4.25 -4.32 7.32
N HIS A 175 5.39 -4.39 8.01
CA HIS A 175 6.65 -3.77 7.64
C HIS A 175 7.68 -4.74 7.04
N GLY A 176 7.32 -6.00 6.83
CA GLY A 176 8.22 -7.06 6.36
C GLY A 176 7.60 -7.98 5.32
N ASP A 177 8.36 -8.97 4.90
CA ASP A 177 7.84 -10.05 4.07
C ASP A 177 7.10 -11.06 4.97
N GLY A 178 6.02 -11.63 4.45
CA GLY A 178 5.26 -12.67 5.11
C GLY A 178 5.11 -13.92 4.26
N ASP A 179 4.53 -14.95 4.87
CA ASP A 179 4.28 -16.21 4.19
C ASP A 179 2.83 -16.64 4.39
N PHE A 180 2.22 -17.14 3.35
CA PHE A 180 0.88 -17.71 3.40
C PHE A 180 0.95 -19.22 3.23
N THR A 181 0.40 -19.96 4.20
CA THR A 181 0.11 -21.38 4.06
C THR A 181 -1.29 -21.69 4.54
N TYR A 182 -1.99 -22.60 3.87
CA TYR A 182 -3.34 -23.01 4.33
C TYR A 182 -3.32 -23.60 5.74
N GLY A 183 -2.30 -24.36 6.10
CA GLY A 183 -2.18 -24.91 7.44
C GLY A 183 -2.10 -23.83 8.53
N ARG A 184 -1.30 -22.79 8.31
CA ARG A 184 -1.19 -21.65 9.25
C ARG A 184 -2.46 -20.81 9.26
N PHE A 185 -3.07 -20.61 8.09
CA PHE A 185 -4.35 -19.90 7.98
C PHE A 185 -5.46 -20.62 8.81
N GLU A 186 -5.62 -21.93 8.63
CA GLU A 186 -6.63 -22.72 9.33
C GLU A 186 -6.36 -22.79 10.84
N GLN A 187 -5.10 -22.84 11.24
CA GLN A 187 -4.70 -22.77 12.64
C GLN A 187 -5.18 -21.48 13.30
N LEU A 188 -4.89 -20.32 12.69
CA LEU A 188 -5.31 -19.02 13.24
C LEU A 188 -6.81 -18.80 13.14
N TYR A 189 -7.44 -19.23 12.05
CA TYR A 189 -8.89 -19.20 11.92
C TYR A 189 -9.59 -19.89 13.10
N ASN A 190 -9.13 -21.08 13.47
CA ASN A 190 -9.68 -21.82 14.58
C ASN A 190 -9.29 -21.25 15.95
N ALA A 191 -8.03 -20.88 16.14
CA ALA A 191 -7.53 -20.41 17.43
C ALA A 191 -8.09 -19.03 17.79
N ASP A 192 -7.91 -18.05 16.90
CA ASP A 192 -8.19 -16.66 17.22
C ASP A 192 -9.67 -16.32 16.99
N LEU A 193 -10.23 -16.70 15.83
CA LEU A 193 -11.60 -16.33 15.48
C LEU A 193 -12.64 -17.26 16.10
N ALA A 194 -12.50 -18.57 15.95
CA ALA A 194 -13.51 -19.50 16.46
C ALA A 194 -13.40 -19.69 17.98
N ASN A 195 -12.23 -20.12 18.48
CA ASN A 195 -12.04 -20.47 19.89
C ASN A 195 -11.71 -19.25 20.77
N GLY A 196 -11.10 -18.19 20.21
CA GLY A 196 -10.87 -16.93 20.91
C GLY A 196 -12.11 -16.07 20.92
N LEU A 197 -12.21 -15.15 19.96
CA LEU A 197 -13.26 -14.13 19.89
C LEU A 197 -14.68 -14.76 19.80
N GLY A 198 -14.88 -15.74 18.94
CA GLY A 198 -16.19 -16.39 18.76
C GLY A 198 -16.70 -17.05 20.04
N ASN A 199 -15.83 -17.76 20.76
CA ASN A 199 -16.19 -18.38 22.04
C ASN A 199 -16.46 -17.33 23.14
N LEU A 200 -15.67 -16.24 23.19
CA LEU A 200 -15.92 -15.13 24.11
C LEU A 200 -17.30 -14.53 23.87
N VAL A 201 -17.59 -14.14 22.62
CA VAL A 201 -18.89 -13.57 22.26
C VAL A 201 -20.04 -14.52 22.58
N ALA A 202 -19.93 -15.81 22.26
CA ALA A 202 -20.95 -16.81 22.55
C ALA A 202 -21.21 -16.95 24.05
N ARG A 203 -20.15 -16.96 24.88
CA ARG A 203 -20.27 -17.05 26.35
C ARG A 203 -20.90 -15.78 26.93
N VAL A 204 -20.45 -14.59 26.49
CA VAL A 204 -21.00 -13.33 26.99
C VAL A 204 -22.47 -13.22 26.59
N ALA A 205 -22.83 -13.47 25.32
CA ALA A 205 -24.21 -13.47 24.87
C ALA A 205 -25.10 -14.41 25.66
N LYS A 206 -24.60 -15.63 26.00
CA LYS A 206 -25.34 -16.58 26.83
C LYS A 206 -25.54 -16.09 28.25
N LEU A 207 -24.54 -15.45 28.84
CA LEU A 207 -24.65 -14.84 30.16
C LEU A 207 -25.64 -13.68 30.18
N CYS A 208 -25.61 -12.81 29.19
CA CYS A 208 -26.56 -11.70 29.05
C CYS A 208 -28.00 -12.21 28.94
N ASP A 209 -28.23 -13.20 28.07
CA ASP A 209 -29.55 -13.82 27.88
C ASP A 209 -30.13 -14.40 29.18
N THR A 210 -29.28 -15.07 29.98
CA THR A 210 -29.70 -15.70 31.26
C THR A 210 -29.84 -14.68 32.37
N SER A 211 -29.08 -13.61 32.38
CA SER A 211 -29.04 -12.64 33.49
C SER A 211 -30.07 -11.52 33.36
N ARG A 212 -30.74 -11.40 32.23
CA ARG A 212 -31.71 -10.32 31.92
C ARG A 212 -31.16 -8.91 32.20
N LEU A 213 -29.87 -8.69 31.91
CA LEU A 213 -29.21 -7.42 32.10
C LEU A 213 -29.62 -6.45 30.98
N GLU A 214 -29.95 -5.22 31.36
CA GLU A 214 -30.11 -4.11 30.42
C GLU A 214 -28.76 -3.41 30.29
N PHE A 215 -28.35 -3.13 29.06
CA PHE A 215 -27.09 -2.44 28.74
C PHE A 215 -27.36 -1.11 28.07
N GLU A 216 -26.67 -0.09 28.50
CA GLU A 216 -26.59 1.15 27.74
C GLU A 216 -25.61 0.98 26.58
N ASN A 217 -25.96 1.56 25.42
CA ASN A 217 -25.08 1.57 24.26
C ASN A 217 -23.89 2.50 24.49
N GLU A 218 -22.80 2.00 25.00
CA GLU A 218 -21.55 2.74 25.06
C GLU A 218 -20.83 2.69 23.71
N LYS A 219 -20.25 3.83 23.30
CA LYS A 219 -19.40 3.88 22.12
C LYS A 219 -18.10 3.15 22.44
N LEU A 220 -17.80 2.14 21.65
CA LEU A 220 -16.50 1.47 21.72
C LEU A 220 -15.37 2.49 21.50
N ASN A 221 -14.51 2.66 22.49
CA ASN A 221 -13.32 3.47 22.36
C ASN A 221 -12.11 2.56 22.22
N LEU A 222 -11.48 2.62 21.04
CA LEU A 222 -10.21 1.92 20.82
C LEU A 222 -9.15 2.51 21.76
N GLY A 223 -8.42 1.66 22.48
CA GLY A 223 -7.33 2.08 23.34
C GLY A 223 -6.25 2.89 22.59
N GLU A 224 -5.51 3.73 23.31
CA GLU A 224 -4.47 4.58 22.71
C GLU A 224 -3.37 3.74 22.01
N GLY A 225 -3.05 2.55 22.52
CA GLY A 225 -2.11 1.64 21.88
C GLY A 225 -2.56 1.18 20.50
N VAL A 226 -3.84 0.80 20.38
CA VAL A 226 -4.43 0.41 19.08
C VAL A 226 -4.37 1.58 18.08
N LYS A 227 -4.76 2.79 18.52
CA LYS A 227 -4.70 3.99 17.65
C LYS A 227 -3.27 4.25 17.16
N LYS A 228 -2.31 4.25 18.08
CA LYS A 228 -0.90 4.43 17.74
C LYS A 228 -0.39 3.37 16.76
N SER A 229 -0.74 2.11 16.99
CA SER A 229 -0.38 1.01 16.09
C SER A 229 -0.96 1.20 14.69
N LEU A 230 -2.21 1.67 14.56
CA LEU A 230 -2.83 2.00 13.28
C LEU A 230 -2.16 3.19 12.58
N GLU A 231 -1.81 4.25 13.32
CA GLU A 231 -1.11 5.42 12.78
C GLU A 231 0.31 5.08 12.27
N GLU A 232 0.94 4.06 12.87
CA GLU A 232 2.23 3.52 12.46
C GLU A 232 2.13 2.41 11.40
N PHE A 233 0.92 2.09 10.92
CA PHE A 233 0.64 0.96 10.01
C PHE A 233 1.11 -0.39 10.58
N ARG A 234 1.08 -0.58 11.89
CA ARG A 234 1.41 -1.82 12.59
C ARG A 234 0.14 -2.58 12.92
N PHE A 235 -0.50 -3.12 11.89
CA PHE A 235 -1.81 -3.76 12.01
C PHE A 235 -1.80 -5.00 12.88
N ASP A 236 -0.74 -5.82 12.78
CA ASP A 236 -0.49 -7.00 13.60
C ASP A 236 -0.45 -6.66 15.10
N SER A 237 0.25 -5.59 15.43
CA SER A 237 0.34 -5.09 16.81
C SER A 237 -0.99 -4.54 17.30
N GLY A 238 -1.67 -3.72 16.47
CA GLY A 238 -2.99 -3.19 16.81
C GLY A 238 -4.03 -4.28 17.06
N LEU A 239 -4.04 -5.36 16.25
CA LEU A 239 -4.92 -6.50 16.45
C LEU A 239 -4.53 -7.37 17.67
N ALA A 240 -3.29 -7.31 18.12
CA ALA A 240 -2.86 -8.02 19.32
C ALA A 240 -3.25 -7.31 20.63
N GLU A 241 -3.61 -6.03 20.56
CA GLU A 241 -4.02 -5.22 21.71
C GLU A 241 -5.55 -5.25 21.94
N ILE A 242 -6.31 -5.78 21.00
CA ILE A 242 -7.77 -5.98 21.09
C ILE A 242 -8.07 -7.33 21.74
#